data_e030a4fe7278931f02163e60f778d63d
#
_entry.id   e030a4fe7278931f02163e60f778d63d
#
_cell.length_a   1.000
_cell.length_b   1.000
_cell.length_c   1.000
_cell.angle_alpha   90.00
_cell.angle_beta   90.00
_cell.angle_gamma   90.00
#
_symmetry.space_group_name_H-M   'P 1'
#
loop_
_entity.id
_entity.type
_entity.pdbx_description
1 polymer ?
#
loop_
_entity_poly.entity_id
_entity_poly.type
_entity_poly.pdbx_seq_one_letter_code
_entity_poly.pdbx_strand_id
1 'polypeptide(L)'
;TGAQGGSVAKALLADDTFAVRAVTRDVSKEAALKLKEAGAEVVAADLDDEKSVEAALSGAYGTFVVTNYWEHFIKDKEVAQKVTTDLSFKGKLIADVSKRLGLTLVVFSGLENVKKLTGGKLEVHHFDSKGEVEEYFREIGMPMTSVRLPCYYENFLTFFRPQKDKDGNGYTLGLPMGDVPLDGFSVKDLGGVVLTILKSPSKYAGKDLGLSMEKLTTEQYAAILTRVLGKNIRDVKMTPEDYAKMGFPGAQELANMFKFYLMKPDRDIQLTLQLNPKSKKFQCWLEENKAAFDNL
;
A
#
# COMPACT_ATOMS: atom_id res chain seq x y z
N THR A 1 -12.04 3.95 -3.54
CA THR A 1 -12.05 3.72 -5.01
C THR A 1 -10.64 3.57 -5.62
N GLY A 2 -9.56 3.88 -4.88
CA GLY A 2 -8.17 3.65 -5.32
C GLY A 2 -7.78 2.17 -5.30
N ALA A 3 -6.51 1.85 -5.64
CA ALA A 3 -6.02 0.47 -5.77
C ALA A 3 -6.30 -0.39 -4.53
N GLN A 4 -5.93 0.07 -3.34
CA GLN A 4 -6.16 -0.67 -2.10
C GLN A 4 -7.66 -0.74 -1.75
N GLY A 5 -8.35 0.41 -1.64
CA GLY A 5 -9.77 0.45 -1.29
C GLY A 5 -10.66 -0.27 -2.30
N GLY A 6 -10.33 -0.20 -3.58
CA GLY A 6 -11.04 -0.95 -4.63
C GLY A 6 -10.86 -2.46 -4.51
N SER A 7 -9.65 -2.94 -4.15
CA SER A 7 -9.41 -4.36 -3.85
C SER A 7 -10.27 -4.83 -2.68
N VAL A 8 -10.29 -4.05 -1.59
CA VAL A 8 -11.08 -4.36 -0.38
C VAL A 8 -12.59 -4.37 -0.69
N ALA A 9 -13.11 -3.33 -1.33
CA ALA A 9 -14.52 -3.25 -1.68
C ALA A 9 -14.98 -4.43 -2.53
N LYS A 10 -14.20 -4.82 -3.55
CA LYS A 10 -14.51 -5.97 -4.41
C LYS A 10 -14.54 -7.30 -3.64
N ALA A 11 -13.58 -7.51 -2.74
CA ALA A 11 -13.53 -8.73 -1.94
C ALA A 11 -14.72 -8.83 -0.97
N LEU A 12 -15.08 -7.72 -0.34
CA LEU A 12 -16.24 -7.65 0.57
C LEU A 12 -17.56 -7.89 -0.17
N LEU A 13 -17.73 -7.29 -1.36
CA LEU A 13 -18.92 -7.50 -2.20
C LEU A 13 -19.03 -8.95 -2.69
N ALA A 14 -17.91 -9.59 -3.04
CA ALA A 14 -17.91 -10.98 -3.52
C ALA A 14 -18.20 -12.01 -2.42
N ASP A 15 -17.93 -11.69 -1.16
CA ASP A 15 -18.16 -12.58 -0.01
C ASP A 15 -19.56 -12.47 0.57
N ASP A 16 -20.23 -11.35 0.39
CA ASP A 16 -21.61 -11.07 0.81
C ASP A 16 -21.88 -11.13 2.34
N THR A 17 -20.82 -11.13 3.16
CA THR A 17 -20.98 -11.10 4.63
C THR A 17 -21.33 -9.70 5.13
N PHE A 18 -20.85 -8.66 4.45
CA PHE A 18 -20.98 -7.26 4.84
C PHE A 18 -21.71 -6.45 3.76
N ALA A 19 -22.58 -5.54 4.16
CA ALA A 19 -23.00 -4.44 3.30
C ALA A 19 -21.82 -3.49 3.11
N VAL A 20 -21.51 -3.13 1.87
CA VAL A 20 -20.32 -2.37 1.53
C VAL A 20 -20.66 -0.92 1.22
N ARG A 21 -20.04 0.00 1.97
CA ARG A 21 -20.08 1.43 1.69
C ARG A 21 -18.72 1.88 1.18
N ALA A 22 -18.66 2.28 -0.09
CA ALA A 22 -17.46 2.80 -0.73
C ALA A 22 -17.43 4.33 -0.60
N VAL A 23 -16.39 4.83 0.08
CA VAL A 23 -16.22 6.26 0.33
C VAL A 23 -15.26 6.85 -0.70
N THR A 24 -15.63 7.99 -1.29
CA THR A 24 -14.81 8.70 -2.29
C THR A 24 -15.10 10.20 -2.23
N ARG A 25 -14.17 11.04 -2.65
CA ARG A 25 -14.41 12.49 -2.82
C ARG A 25 -15.31 12.80 -4.02
N ASP A 26 -15.31 11.91 -5.02
CA ASP A 26 -16.06 12.09 -6.26
C ASP A 26 -16.79 10.80 -6.63
N VAL A 27 -18.10 10.83 -6.44
CA VAL A 27 -19.00 9.68 -6.71
C VAL A 27 -19.27 9.46 -8.21
N SER A 28 -18.90 10.41 -9.04
CA SER A 28 -19.09 10.34 -10.51
C SER A 28 -17.95 9.62 -11.23
N LYS A 29 -16.83 9.34 -10.55
CA LYS A 29 -15.69 8.64 -11.14
C LYS A 29 -16.07 7.22 -11.56
N GLU A 30 -15.53 6.78 -12.70
CA GLU A 30 -15.77 5.44 -13.26
C GLU A 30 -15.56 4.33 -12.22
N ALA A 31 -14.50 4.41 -11.40
CA ALA A 31 -14.24 3.42 -10.36
C ALA A 31 -15.33 3.39 -9.27
N ALA A 32 -15.92 4.54 -8.93
CA ALA A 32 -17.02 4.64 -7.99
C ALA A 32 -18.32 4.08 -8.59
N LEU A 33 -18.60 4.40 -9.84
CA LEU A 33 -19.77 3.89 -10.57
C LEU A 33 -19.71 2.36 -10.70
N LYS A 34 -18.57 1.79 -11.05
CA LYS A 34 -18.38 0.32 -11.09
C LYS A 34 -18.63 -0.36 -9.74
N LEU A 35 -18.23 0.25 -8.63
CA LEU A 35 -18.52 -0.29 -7.29
C LEU A 35 -20.02 -0.20 -6.98
N LYS A 36 -20.70 0.87 -7.38
CA LYS A 36 -22.15 1.03 -7.24
C LYS A 36 -22.90 -0.03 -8.05
N GLU A 37 -22.52 -0.25 -9.29
CA GLU A 37 -23.08 -1.30 -10.15
C GLU A 37 -22.86 -2.70 -9.56
N ALA A 38 -21.73 -2.91 -8.87
CA ALA A 38 -21.44 -4.16 -8.17
C ALA A 38 -22.17 -4.32 -6.83
N GLY A 39 -23.01 -3.36 -6.41
CA GLY A 39 -23.85 -3.43 -5.22
C GLY A 39 -23.35 -2.64 -4.01
N ALA A 40 -22.28 -1.84 -4.12
CA ALA A 40 -21.87 -0.98 -3.03
C ALA A 40 -22.76 0.26 -2.91
N GLU A 41 -23.03 0.69 -1.68
CA GLU A 41 -23.45 2.07 -1.41
C GLU A 41 -22.24 2.98 -1.64
N VAL A 42 -22.35 3.99 -2.51
CA VAL A 42 -21.27 4.94 -2.77
C VAL A 42 -21.64 6.28 -2.15
N VAL A 43 -20.76 6.77 -1.25
CA VAL A 43 -20.96 8.02 -0.53
C VAL A 43 -19.78 8.97 -0.73
N ALA A 44 -20.08 10.28 -0.78
CA ALA A 44 -19.08 11.32 -0.85
C ALA A 44 -18.58 11.65 0.55
N ALA A 45 -17.25 11.66 0.76
CA ALA A 45 -16.64 12.26 1.93
C ALA A 45 -15.21 12.71 1.63
N ASP A 46 -14.79 13.75 2.32
CA ASP A 46 -13.42 14.27 2.28
C ASP A 46 -12.80 14.14 3.67
N LEU A 47 -11.57 13.64 3.73
CA LEU A 47 -10.82 13.51 4.99
C LEU A 47 -10.45 14.88 5.62
N ASP A 48 -10.66 15.97 4.91
CA ASP A 48 -10.53 17.34 5.42
C ASP A 48 -11.85 17.88 6.03
N ASP A 49 -12.95 17.16 5.88
CA ASP A 49 -14.27 17.50 6.43
C ASP A 49 -14.77 16.44 7.41
N GLU A 50 -14.59 16.71 8.71
CA GLU A 50 -14.99 15.82 9.80
C GLU A 50 -16.47 15.40 9.70
N LYS A 51 -17.36 16.32 9.35
CA LYS A 51 -18.79 16.03 9.26
C LYS A 51 -19.09 15.02 8.15
N SER A 52 -18.40 15.15 7.03
CA SER A 52 -18.55 14.20 5.92
C SER A 52 -18.00 12.81 6.28
N VAL A 53 -16.89 12.75 7.02
CA VAL A 53 -16.30 11.50 7.53
C VAL A 53 -17.26 10.84 8.52
N GLU A 54 -17.81 11.62 9.47
CA GLU A 54 -18.77 11.11 10.45
C GLU A 54 -20.03 10.56 9.77
N ALA A 55 -20.60 11.27 8.81
CA ALA A 55 -21.73 10.80 8.04
C ALA A 55 -21.43 9.51 7.28
N ALA A 56 -20.24 9.43 6.65
CA ALA A 56 -19.81 8.25 5.91
C ALA A 56 -19.59 7.01 6.78
N LEU A 57 -19.13 7.18 8.02
CA LEU A 57 -18.87 6.08 8.97
C LEU A 57 -20.07 5.76 9.87
N SER A 58 -21.11 6.59 9.89
CA SER A 58 -22.30 6.37 10.73
C SER A 58 -22.96 5.03 10.43
N GLY A 59 -23.20 4.25 11.50
CA GLY A 59 -23.80 2.91 11.42
C GLY A 59 -22.89 1.82 10.84
N ALA A 60 -21.62 2.12 10.57
CA ALA A 60 -20.68 1.13 10.07
C ALA A 60 -20.23 0.17 11.18
N TYR A 61 -20.10 -1.11 10.83
CA TYR A 61 -19.49 -2.13 11.69
C TYR A 61 -17.99 -1.89 11.87
N GLY A 62 -17.31 -1.60 10.78
CA GLY A 62 -15.88 -1.35 10.71
C GLY A 62 -15.52 -0.64 9.44
N THR A 63 -14.25 -0.28 9.28
CA THR A 63 -13.77 0.42 8.10
C THR A 63 -12.36 -0.01 7.71
N PHE A 64 -12.07 0.04 6.40
CA PHE A 64 -10.72 0.00 5.87
C PHE A 64 -10.26 1.42 5.53
N VAL A 65 -9.11 1.81 6.05
CA VAL A 65 -8.58 3.17 5.92
C VAL A 65 -7.22 3.16 5.25
N VAL A 66 -7.04 4.05 4.28
CA VAL A 66 -5.76 4.32 3.63
C VAL A 66 -5.58 5.81 3.38
N THR A 67 -4.43 6.34 3.81
CA THR A 67 -3.98 7.70 3.49
C THR A 67 -3.03 7.68 2.30
N ASN A 68 -3.07 8.70 1.43
CA ASN A 68 -2.28 8.74 0.20
C ASN A 68 -1.29 9.91 0.20
N TYR A 69 -0.03 9.63 0.53
CA TYR A 69 1.06 10.61 0.57
C TYR A 69 1.37 11.19 -0.82
N TRP A 70 1.46 10.32 -1.83
CA TRP A 70 1.97 10.69 -3.14
C TRP A 70 1.04 11.63 -3.92
N GLU A 71 -0.27 11.57 -3.68
CA GLU A 71 -1.22 12.48 -4.33
C GLU A 71 -0.94 13.94 -3.95
N HIS A 72 -0.71 14.19 -2.66
CA HIS A 72 -0.42 15.53 -2.16
C HIS A 72 1.00 15.98 -2.53
N PHE A 73 1.98 15.10 -2.38
CA PHE A 73 3.37 15.40 -2.69
C PHE A 73 3.60 15.76 -4.17
N ILE A 74 2.93 15.09 -5.11
CA ILE A 74 3.10 15.32 -6.56
C ILE A 74 2.28 16.52 -7.03
N LYS A 75 1.02 16.66 -6.59
CA LYS A 75 0.13 17.73 -7.04
C LYS A 75 0.55 19.10 -6.55
N ASP A 76 0.87 19.19 -5.30
CA ASP A 76 0.99 20.50 -4.63
C ASP A 76 2.45 20.95 -4.52
N LYS A 77 3.43 20.14 -4.95
CA LYS A 77 4.87 20.36 -4.76
C LYS A 77 5.21 20.77 -3.32
N GLU A 78 4.41 20.26 -2.38
CA GLU A 78 4.54 20.59 -0.98
C GLU A 78 5.80 19.99 -0.36
N VAL A 79 6.28 20.65 0.69
CA VAL A 79 7.40 20.12 1.47
C VAL A 79 6.97 18.81 2.13
N ALA A 80 7.76 17.76 1.99
CA ALA A 80 7.47 16.42 2.49
C ALA A 80 6.98 16.39 3.95
N GLN A 81 7.56 17.24 4.81
CA GLN A 81 7.16 17.37 6.21
C GLN A 81 5.71 17.88 6.38
N LYS A 82 5.26 18.81 5.54
CA LYS A 82 3.89 19.31 5.60
C LYS A 82 2.90 18.22 5.21
N VAL A 83 3.16 17.49 4.12
CA VAL A 83 2.33 16.35 3.69
C VAL A 83 2.25 15.29 4.78
N THR A 84 3.37 15.00 5.47
CA THR A 84 3.40 14.08 6.61
C THR A 84 2.44 14.53 7.71
N THR A 85 2.52 15.79 8.11
CA THR A 85 1.68 16.35 9.15
C THR A 85 0.19 16.32 8.79
N ASP A 86 -0.16 16.71 7.57
CA ASP A 86 -1.54 16.72 7.09
C ASP A 86 -2.14 15.31 7.03
N LEU A 87 -1.37 14.32 6.57
CA LEU A 87 -1.83 12.94 6.52
C LEU A 87 -1.97 12.29 7.90
N SER A 88 -1.05 12.61 8.82
CA SER A 88 -1.17 12.21 10.22
C SER A 88 -2.45 12.80 10.84
N PHE A 89 -2.74 14.07 10.58
CA PHE A 89 -3.97 14.72 11.05
C PHE A 89 -5.23 14.01 10.51
N LYS A 90 -5.30 13.75 9.18
CA LYS A 90 -6.43 13.05 8.54
C LYS A 90 -6.62 11.64 9.12
N GLY A 91 -5.53 10.92 9.34
CA GLY A 91 -5.59 9.58 9.95
C GLY A 91 -6.10 9.60 11.39
N LYS A 92 -5.66 10.58 12.19
CA LYS A 92 -6.12 10.80 13.57
C LYS A 92 -7.58 11.19 13.63
N LEU A 93 -8.03 12.05 12.72
CA LEU A 93 -9.45 12.39 12.60
C LEU A 93 -10.34 11.15 12.39
N ILE A 94 -9.94 10.25 11.50
CA ILE A 94 -10.68 8.99 11.29
C ILE A 94 -10.69 8.14 12.57
N ALA A 95 -9.58 8.11 13.31
CA ALA A 95 -9.49 7.37 14.57
C ALA A 95 -10.49 7.92 15.61
N ASP A 96 -10.54 9.24 15.78
CA ASP A 96 -11.46 9.91 16.70
C ASP A 96 -12.92 9.68 16.33
N VAL A 97 -13.27 9.85 15.06
CA VAL A 97 -14.62 9.61 14.54
C VAL A 97 -15.02 8.14 14.72
N SER A 98 -14.12 7.21 14.38
CA SER A 98 -14.38 5.77 14.52
C SER A 98 -14.63 5.38 15.97
N LYS A 99 -13.86 5.94 16.90
CA LYS A 99 -14.05 5.71 18.34
C LYS A 99 -15.37 6.30 18.84
N ARG A 100 -15.68 7.54 18.47
CA ARG A 100 -16.92 8.22 18.85
C ARG A 100 -18.16 7.48 18.36
N LEU A 101 -18.11 6.92 17.15
CA LEU A 101 -19.20 6.15 16.57
C LEU A 101 -19.25 4.68 17.04
N GLY A 102 -18.25 4.23 17.80
CA GLY A 102 -18.21 2.88 18.36
C GLY A 102 -18.00 1.78 17.31
N LEU A 103 -17.22 2.03 16.26
CA LEU A 103 -16.87 1.00 15.28
C LEU A 103 -16.18 -0.19 15.97
N THR A 104 -16.51 -1.40 15.55
CA THR A 104 -15.92 -2.64 16.12
C THR A 104 -14.44 -2.78 15.79
N LEU A 105 -14.02 -2.40 14.57
CA LEU A 105 -12.65 -2.52 14.13
C LEU A 105 -12.33 -1.53 12.99
N VAL A 106 -11.15 -0.93 13.05
CA VAL A 106 -10.53 -0.25 11.92
C VAL A 106 -9.41 -1.13 11.38
N VAL A 107 -9.41 -1.43 10.08
CA VAL A 107 -8.26 -2.01 9.39
C VAL A 107 -7.55 -0.87 8.69
N PHE A 108 -6.34 -0.57 9.14
CA PHE A 108 -5.56 0.56 8.64
C PHE A 108 -4.41 0.09 7.74
N SER A 109 -4.28 0.70 6.56
CA SER A 109 -3.09 0.53 5.72
C SER A 109 -1.93 1.31 6.32
N GLY A 110 -1.31 0.72 7.34
CA GLY A 110 -0.24 1.32 8.12
C GLY A 110 1.13 1.00 7.55
N LEU A 111 2.14 1.63 8.13
CA LEU A 111 3.57 1.37 7.93
C LEU A 111 4.32 1.80 9.19
N GLU A 112 5.57 1.39 9.30
CA GLU A 112 6.41 1.70 10.44
C GLU A 112 6.74 3.19 10.56
N ASN A 113 6.83 3.72 11.78
CA ASN A 113 7.46 5.02 12.06
C ASN A 113 8.97 4.84 12.01
N VAL A 114 9.56 4.98 10.83
CA VAL A 114 10.99 4.73 10.56
C VAL A 114 11.86 5.71 11.31
N LYS A 115 11.46 6.97 11.36
CA LYS A 115 12.16 8.00 12.13
C LYS A 115 12.31 7.59 13.60
N LYS A 116 11.24 7.14 14.21
CA LYS A 116 11.24 6.68 15.61
C LYS A 116 12.07 5.41 15.80
N LEU A 117 11.88 4.42 14.93
CA LEU A 117 12.61 3.14 14.98
C LEU A 117 14.13 3.32 14.84
N THR A 118 14.57 4.31 14.08
CA THR A 118 15.98 4.56 13.83
C THR A 118 16.59 5.63 14.74
N GLY A 119 15.84 6.13 15.69
CA GLY A 119 16.29 7.24 16.57
C GLY A 119 16.61 8.50 15.78
N GLY A 120 15.87 8.80 14.74
CA GLY A 120 16.03 9.98 13.89
C GLY A 120 17.11 9.85 12.81
N LYS A 121 17.77 8.70 12.67
CA LYS A 121 18.85 8.51 11.67
C LYS A 121 18.34 8.35 10.25
N LEU A 122 17.10 7.89 10.09
CA LEU A 122 16.44 7.74 8.80
C LEU A 122 15.00 8.22 8.90
N GLU A 123 14.59 9.06 7.96
CA GLU A 123 13.20 9.52 7.82
C GLU A 123 12.64 8.99 6.49
N VAL A 124 11.44 8.41 6.57
CA VAL A 124 10.66 7.97 5.41
C VAL A 124 9.27 8.55 5.59
N HIS A 125 9.04 9.72 5.05
CA HIS A 125 7.87 10.56 5.35
C HIS A 125 6.54 9.86 5.06
N HIS A 126 6.43 9.12 3.95
CA HIS A 126 5.20 8.38 3.63
C HIS A 126 4.99 7.14 4.52
N PHE A 127 6.03 6.66 5.23
CA PHE A 127 5.92 5.65 6.28
C PHE A 127 5.64 6.30 7.64
N ASP A 128 6.42 7.31 7.99
CA ASP A 128 6.37 7.96 9.29
C ASP A 128 4.97 8.53 9.58
N SER A 129 4.32 9.16 8.57
CA SER A 129 2.94 9.64 8.72
C SER A 129 1.94 8.54 9.07
N LYS A 130 2.10 7.34 8.52
CA LYS A 130 1.24 6.20 8.83
C LYS A 130 1.58 5.59 10.19
N GLY A 131 2.85 5.52 10.55
CA GLY A 131 3.30 5.07 11.87
C GLY A 131 2.78 5.95 13.01
N GLU A 132 2.76 7.26 12.82
CA GLU A 132 2.16 8.21 13.78
C GLU A 132 0.65 7.97 13.95
N VAL A 133 -0.06 7.64 12.89
CA VAL A 133 -1.49 7.29 12.96
C VAL A 133 -1.71 5.97 13.70
N GLU A 134 -0.89 4.95 13.45
CA GLU A 134 -0.96 3.69 14.20
C GLU A 134 -0.77 3.91 15.70
N GLU A 135 0.22 4.73 16.09
CA GLU A 135 0.49 5.07 17.50
C GLU A 135 -0.71 5.77 18.11
N TYR A 136 -1.32 6.70 17.40
CA TYR A 136 -2.50 7.43 17.89
C TYR A 136 -3.74 6.52 18.08
N PHE A 137 -4.00 5.58 17.17
CA PHE A 137 -5.06 4.59 17.36
C PHE A 137 -4.90 3.82 18.68
N ARG A 138 -3.66 3.44 19.02
CA ARG A 138 -3.35 2.75 20.27
C ARG A 138 -3.51 3.65 21.48
N GLU A 139 -3.02 4.89 21.39
CA GLU A 139 -3.12 5.89 22.45
C GLU A 139 -4.56 6.14 22.86
N ILE A 140 -5.45 6.33 21.89
CA ILE A 140 -6.88 6.56 22.17
C ILE A 140 -7.64 5.26 22.48
N GLY A 141 -7.05 4.09 22.34
CA GLY A 141 -7.68 2.80 22.59
C GLY A 141 -8.79 2.41 21.59
N MET A 142 -8.71 2.89 20.34
CA MET A 142 -9.60 2.45 19.27
C MET A 142 -9.13 1.09 18.74
N PRO A 143 -9.97 0.04 18.71
CA PRO A 143 -9.58 -1.25 18.11
C PRO A 143 -9.16 -1.09 16.66
N MET A 144 -7.89 -1.37 16.36
CA MET A 144 -7.30 -1.23 15.03
C MET A 144 -6.38 -2.41 14.74
N THR A 145 -6.39 -2.86 13.49
CA THR A 145 -5.39 -3.77 12.93
C THR A 145 -4.62 -3.01 11.86
N SER A 146 -3.31 -2.90 12.00
CA SER A 146 -2.46 -2.36 10.94
C SER A 146 -2.08 -3.46 9.96
N VAL A 147 -2.32 -3.24 8.67
CA VAL A 147 -1.79 -4.06 7.58
C VAL A 147 -0.66 -3.30 6.90
N ARG A 148 0.56 -3.80 7.04
CA ARG A 148 1.78 -3.20 6.49
C ARG A 148 2.17 -3.90 5.21
N LEU A 149 1.84 -3.28 4.08
CA LEU A 149 2.13 -3.84 2.76
C LEU A 149 3.60 -3.63 2.41
N PRO A 150 4.21 -4.61 1.72
CA PRO A 150 5.53 -4.45 1.13
C PRO A 150 5.45 -3.73 -0.23
N CYS A 151 6.49 -3.87 -1.04
CA CYS A 151 6.49 -3.40 -2.41
C CYS A 151 5.36 -4.05 -3.23
N TYR A 152 4.59 -3.23 -3.97
CA TYR A 152 3.53 -3.76 -4.82
C TYR A 152 4.10 -4.29 -6.13
N TYR A 153 3.60 -5.45 -6.58
CA TYR A 153 3.91 -5.96 -7.93
C TYR A 153 3.45 -4.98 -9.02
N GLU A 154 2.37 -4.26 -8.78
CA GLU A 154 1.85 -3.23 -9.68
C GLU A 154 2.85 -2.08 -9.94
N ASN A 155 3.84 -1.86 -9.05
CA ASN A 155 4.89 -0.88 -9.27
C ASN A 155 5.80 -1.23 -10.47
N PHE A 156 5.88 -2.52 -10.85
CA PHE A 156 6.60 -2.92 -12.05
C PHE A 156 5.90 -2.46 -13.34
N LEU A 157 4.65 -2.02 -13.28
CA LEU A 157 3.96 -1.38 -14.40
C LEU A 157 4.26 0.12 -14.50
N THR A 158 4.82 0.73 -13.46
CA THR A 158 5.02 2.18 -13.33
C THR A 158 6.43 2.52 -12.87
N PHE A 159 6.64 2.75 -11.58
CA PHE A 159 7.89 3.27 -11.01
C PHE A 159 9.09 2.33 -11.18
N PHE A 160 8.86 1.02 -11.17
CA PHE A 160 9.90 -0.01 -11.28
C PHE A 160 9.86 -0.73 -12.62
N ARG A 161 9.22 -0.10 -13.62
CA ARG A 161 9.18 -0.64 -14.98
C ARG A 161 10.60 -0.75 -15.52
N PRO A 162 11.00 -1.91 -16.08
CA PRO A 162 12.30 -2.06 -16.71
C PRO A 162 12.54 -0.96 -17.75
N GLN A 163 13.71 -0.37 -17.74
CA GLN A 163 14.10 0.70 -18.65
C GLN A 163 14.98 0.16 -19.77
N LYS A 164 14.79 0.68 -20.98
CA LYS A 164 15.61 0.29 -22.12
C LYS A 164 17.08 0.60 -21.84
N ASP A 165 17.95 -0.36 -22.08
CA ASP A 165 19.39 -0.17 -21.93
C ASP A 165 19.92 0.88 -22.92
N LYS A 166 20.88 1.69 -22.49
CA LYS A 166 21.52 2.71 -23.34
C LYS A 166 22.16 2.12 -24.59
N ASP A 167 22.66 0.90 -24.49
CA ASP A 167 23.29 0.17 -25.59
C ASP A 167 22.28 -0.48 -26.55
N GLY A 168 20.97 -0.39 -26.26
CA GLY A 168 19.90 -0.94 -27.09
C GLY A 168 19.74 -2.46 -27.04
N ASN A 169 20.56 -3.17 -26.27
CA ASN A 169 20.64 -4.63 -26.23
C ASN A 169 19.74 -5.30 -25.17
N GLY A 170 18.79 -4.60 -24.62
CA GLY A 170 17.89 -5.16 -23.61
C GLY A 170 17.35 -4.08 -22.67
N TYR A 171 17.04 -4.51 -21.46
CA TYR A 171 16.42 -3.67 -20.43
C TYR A 171 17.17 -3.81 -19.10
N THR A 172 17.05 -2.79 -18.29
CA THR A 172 17.64 -2.73 -16.96
C THR A 172 16.56 -2.62 -15.90
N LEU A 173 16.77 -3.29 -14.77
CA LEU A 173 15.98 -3.16 -13.55
C LEU A 173 16.86 -2.54 -12.46
N GLY A 174 16.49 -1.36 -11.98
CA GLY A 174 17.25 -0.58 -11.01
C GLY A 174 16.52 -0.48 -9.66
N LEU A 175 16.43 -1.59 -8.90
CA LEU A 175 15.97 -1.56 -7.52
C LEU A 175 17.18 -1.53 -6.58
N PRO A 176 17.32 -0.52 -5.71
CA PRO A 176 18.54 -0.34 -4.91
C PRO A 176 18.54 -1.22 -3.67
N MET A 177 18.48 -2.54 -3.86
CA MET A 177 18.43 -3.55 -2.81
C MET A 177 19.71 -4.38 -2.68
N GLY A 178 20.69 -4.21 -3.59
CA GLY A 178 21.86 -5.08 -3.61
C GLY A 178 21.45 -6.54 -3.69
N ASP A 179 21.98 -7.37 -2.79
CA ASP A 179 21.63 -8.79 -2.68
C ASP A 179 20.57 -9.07 -1.58
N VAL A 180 19.99 -8.02 -0.99
CA VAL A 180 18.90 -8.16 0.00
C VAL A 180 17.59 -8.39 -0.73
N PRO A 181 16.84 -9.47 -0.40
CA PRO A 181 15.55 -9.71 -1.00
C PRO A 181 14.54 -8.61 -0.65
N LEU A 182 13.78 -8.17 -1.63
CA LEU A 182 12.66 -7.26 -1.49
C LEU A 182 11.37 -8.05 -1.34
N ASP A 183 10.62 -7.77 -0.28
CA ASP A 183 9.29 -8.32 -0.09
C ASP A 183 8.32 -7.77 -1.13
N GLY A 184 7.47 -8.62 -1.67
CA GLY A 184 6.51 -8.25 -2.70
C GLY A 184 5.11 -8.82 -2.45
N PHE A 185 4.10 -8.09 -2.94
CA PHE A 185 2.70 -8.43 -2.80
C PHE A 185 1.85 -7.75 -3.88
N SER A 186 0.83 -8.42 -4.41
CA SER A 186 -0.14 -7.76 -5.29
C SER A 186 -1.19 -6.99 -4.48
N VAL A 187 -1.38 -5.72 -4.79
CA VAL A 187 -2.42 -4.91 -4.13
C VAL A 187 -3.82 -5.45 -4.40
N LYS A 188 -4.02 -6.20 -5.47
CA LYS A 188 -5.30 -6.86 -5.78
C LYS A 188 -5.67 -7.95 -4.77
N ASP A 189 -4.68 -8.52 -4.08
CA ASP A 189 -4.89 -9.59 -3.09
C ASP A 189 -5.18 -9.06 -1.68
N LEU A 190 -5.04 -7.75 -1.47
CA LEU A 190 -5.29 -7.09 -0.18
C LEU A 190 -6.73 -7.30 0.31
N GLY A 191 -7.69 -7.32 -0.61
CA GLY A 191 -9.10 -7.46 -0.25
C GLY A 191 -9.40 -8.73 0.54
N GLY A 192 -8.81 -9.86 0.15
CA GLY A 192 -8.97 -11.13 0.89
C GLY A 192 -8.37 -11.09 2.29
N VAL A 193 -7.25 -10.39 2.45
CA VAL A 193 -6.62 -10.18 3.77
C VAL A 193 -7.55 -9.37 4.68
N VAL A 194 -8.03 -8.24 4.21
CA VAL A 194 -8.90 -7.34 4.99
C VAL A 194 -10.23 -8.00 5.34
N LEU A 195 -10.82 -8.74 4.41
CA LEU A 195 -12.03 -9.53 4.66
C LEU A 195 -11.84 -10.51 5.81
N THR A 196 -10.75 -11.28 5.81
CA THR A 196 -10.43 -12.24 6.88
C THR A 196 -10.27 -11.55 8.24
N ILE A 197 -9.64 -10.38 8.27
CA ILE A 197 -9.46 -9.58 9.48
C ILE A 197 -10.80 -9.09 10.01
N LEU A 198 -11.66 -8.51 9.16
CA LEU A 198 -12.97 -8.00 9.53
C LEU A 198 -13.93 -9.10 10.04
N LYS A 199 -13.80 -10.33 9.53
CA LYS A 199 -14.54 -11.49 10.01
C LYS A 199 -14.07 -12.02 11.37
N SER A 200 -12.90 -11.61 11.84
CA SER A 200 -12.29 -12.13 13.08
C SER A 200 -11.67 -10.99 13.93
N PRO A 201 -12.45 -9.96 14.31
CA PRO A 201 -11.91 -8.77 14.97
C PRO A 201 -11.21 -9.10 16.30
N SER A 202 -11.74 -10.02 17.10
CA SER A 202 -11.11 -10.44 18.38
C SER A 202 -9.74 -11.07 18.20
N LYS A 203 -9.48 -11.69 17.04
CA LYS A 203 -8.18 -12.31 16.74
C LYS A 203 -7.12 -11.29 16.31
N TYR A 204 -7.54 -10.23 15.63
CA TYR A 204 -6.61 -9.32 14.94
C TYR A 204 -6.54 -7.90 15.50
N ALA A 205 -7.51 -7.47 16.31
CA ALA A 205 -7.48 -6.15 16.94
C ALA A 205 -6.18 -5.94 17.73
N GLY A 206 -5.58 -4.77 17.60
CA GLY A 206 -4.33 -4.38 18.25
C GLY A 206 -3.06 -4.94 17.61
N LYS A 207 -3.15 -5.67 16.48
CA LYS A 207 -2.01 -6.28 15.80
C LYS A 207 -1.49 -5.46 14.63
N ASP A 208 -0.17 -5.54 14.43
CA ASP A 208 0.52 -5.08 13.24
C ASP A 208 0.87 -6.29 12.38
N LEU A 209 0.36 -6.34 11.17
CA LEU A 209 0.48 -7.48 10.28
C LEU A 209 1.32 -7.09 9.06
N GLY A 210 2.58 -7.48 9.06
CA GLY A 210 3.49 -7.29 7.94
C GLY A 210 3.24 -8.34 6.86
N LEU A 211 2.81 -7.92 5.69
CA LEU A 211 2.46 -8.82 4.59
C LEU A 211 3.64 -9.03 3.64
N SER A 212 3.76 -10.24 3.11
CA SER A 212 4.65 -10.59 2.00
C SER A 212 4.13 -11.83 1.31
N MET A 213 4.25 -11.90 0.00
CA MET A 213 3.98 -13.13 -0.75
C MET A 213 5.26 -13.80 -1.23
N GLU A 214 6.29 -13.03 -1.48
CA GLU A 214 7.63 -13.50 -1.85
C GLU A 214 8.70 -12.52 -1.38
N LYS A 215 9.92 -13.04 -1.21
CA LYS A 215 11.13 -12.29 -0.92
C LYS A 215 12.14 -12.61 -2.04
N LEU A 216 12.30 -11.70 -2.99
CA LEU A 216 13.15 -11.90 -4.17
C LEU A 216 14.22 -10.82 -4.26
N THR A 217 15.44 -11.21 -4.62
CA THR A 217 16.48 -10.22 -4.97
C THR A 217 16.12 -9.54 -6.29
N THR A 218 16.71 -8.37 -6.55
CA THR A 218 16.52 -7.67 -7.83
C THR A 218 16.89 -8.54 -9.02
N GLU A 219 17.95 -9.34 -8.89
CA GLU A 219 18.36 -10.30 -9.91
C GLU A 219 17.28 -11.39 -10.14
N GLN A 220 16.66 -11.90 -9.08
CA GLN A 220 15.57 -12.88 -9.19
C GLN A 220 14.34 -12.27 -9.86
N TYR A 221 13.96 -11.03 -9.53
CA TYR A 221 12.90 -10.32 -10.24
C TYR A 221 13.23 -10.16 -11.72
N ALA A 222 14.45 -9.74 -12.06
CA ALA A 222 14.93 -9.58 -13.44
C ALA A 222 14.90 -10.93 -14.21
N ALA A 223 15.29 -12.03 -13.58
CA ALA A 223 15.26 -13.36 -14.18
C ALA A 223 13.81 -13.84 -14.48
N ILE A 224 12.87 -13.59 -13.56
CA ILE A 224 11.45 -13.92 -13.79
C ILE A 224 10.89 -13.06 -14.93
N LEU A 225 11.15 -11.74 -14.92
CA LEU A 225 10.75 -10.83 -15.99
C LEU A 225 11.30 -11.27 -17.35
N THR A 226 12.60 -11.62 -17.41
CA THR A 226 13.24 -12.12 -18.63
C THR A 226 12.54 -13.36 -19.17
N ARG A 227 12.31 -14.34 -18.30
CA ARG A 227 11.68 -15.62 -18.69
C ARG A 227 10.25 -15.43 -19.19
N VAL A 228 9.43 -14.65 -18.48
CA VAL A 228 8.00 -14.49 -18.79
C VAL A 228 7.80 -13.56 -19.99
N LEU A 229 8.55 -12.46 -20.07
CA LEU A 229 8.39 -11.47 -21.14
C LEU A 229 9.16 -11.81 -22.42
N GLY A 230 10.15 -12.71 -22.33
CA GLY A 230 11.03 -13.03 -23.46
C GLY A 230 11.97 -11.90 -23.85
N LYS A 231 12.25 -10.97 -22.94
CA LYS A 231 13.11 -9.80 -23.14
C LYS A 231 14.31 -9.89 -22.18
N ASN A 232 15.52 -9.59 -22.66
CA ASN A 232 16.70 -9.59 -21.78
C ASN A 232 16.63 -8.43 -20.78
N ILE A 233 16.38 -8.75 -19.51
CA ILE A 233 16.27 -7.79 -18.41
C ILE A 233 17.32 -8.14 -17.37
N ARG A 234 18.16 -7.18 -16.99
CA ARG A 234 19.26 -7.38 -16.03
C ARG A 234 19.19 -6.42 -14.86
N ASP A 235 19.60 -6.88 -13.69
CA ASP A 235 19.84 -6.03 -12.53
C ASP A 235 21.08 -5.16 -12.77
N VAL A 236 20.95 -3.85 -12.55
CA VAL A 236 22.08 -2.90 -12.69
C VAL A 236 22.81 -2.61 -11.37
N LYS A 237 22.48 -3.35 -10.31
CA LYS A 237 23.10 -3.21 -8.97
C LYS A 237 23.11 -1.75 -8.48
N MET A 238 22.00 -1.06 -8.69
CA MET A 238 21.82 0.33 -8.26
C MET A 238 21.95 0.45 -6.73
N THR A 239 22.59 1.51 -6.26
CA THR A 239 22.62 1.84 -4.83
C THR A 239 21.52 2.82 -4.45
N PRO A 240 21.11 2.91 -3.17
CA PRO A 240 20.16 3.96 -2.73
C PRO A 240 20.67 5.37 -3.01
N GLU A 241 21.99 5.58 -2.94
CA GLU A 241 22.64 6.87 -3.23
C GLU A 241 22.52 7.24 -4.72
N ASP A 242 22.66 6.28 -5.62
CA ASP A 242 22.48 6.49 -7.06
C ASP A 242 21.00 6.71 -7.40
N TYR A 243 20.09 5.98 -6.74
CA TYR A 243 18.67 6.18 -6.91
C TYR A 243 18.23 7.59 -6.49
N ALA A 244 18.75 8.10 -5.38
CA ALA A 244 18.46 9.47 -4.92
C ALA A 244 18.90 10.53 -5.94
N LYS A 245 19.96 10.28 -6.72
CA LYS A 245 20.50 11.18 -7.75
C LYS A 245 19.72 11.15 -9.07
N MET A 246 18.73 10.29 -9.24
CA MET A 246 17.95 10.21 -10.49
C MET A 246 17.12 11.47 -10.78
N GLY A 247 16.91 12.35 -9.80
CA GLY A 247 16.38 13.71 -9.99
C GLY A 247 14.89 13.81 -10.26
N PHE A 248 14.14 12.73 -10.26
CA PHE A 248 12.68 12.81 -10.33
C PHE A 248 12.07 13.18 -8.96
N PRO A 249 10.88 13.81 -8.94
CA PRO A 249 10.22 14.16 -7.70
C PRO A 249 9.99 12.93 -6.81
N GLY A 250 10.54 12.94 -5.59
CA GLY A 250 10.45 11.82 -4.65
C GLY A 250 11.60 10.80 -4.71
N ALA A 251 12.61 10.99 -5.58
CA ALA A 251 13.74 10.06 -5.67
C ALA A 251 14.45 9.86 -4.33
N GLN A 252 14.69 10.93 -3.57
CA GLN A 252 15.29 10.86 -2.24
C GLN A 252 14.39 10.11 -1.24
N GLU A 253 13.09 10.36 -1.28
CA GLU A 253 12.12 9.72 -0.41
C GLU A 253 12.07 8.20 -0.67
N LEU A 254 12.04 7.79 -1.94
CA LEU A 254 12.09 6.38 -2.30
C LEU A 254 13.45 5.75 -1.98
N ALA A 255 14.55 6.47 -2.16
CA ALA A 255 15.87 5.99 -1.75
C ALA A 255 15.92 5.72 -0.23
N ASN A 256 15.33 6.57 0.59
CA ASN A 256 15.22 6.37 2.02
C ASN A 256 14.34 5.16 2.35
N MET A 257 13.23 4.97 1.62
CA MET A 257 12.41 3.76 1.74
C MET A 257 13.22 2.49 1.46
N PHE A 258 14.03 2.47 0.41
CA PHE A 258 14.89 1.32 0.11
C PHE A 258 15.95 1.11 1.20
N LYS A 259 16.52 2.18 1.78
CA LYS A 259 17.42 2.05 2.95
C LYS A 259 16.73 1.37 4.12
N PHE A 260 15.44 1.68 4.34
CA PHE A 260 14.67 0.99 5.37
C PHE A 260 14.40 -0.48 5.00
N TYR A 261 14.09 -0.80 3.74
CA TYR A 261 13.93 -2.18 3.30
C TYR A 261 15.22 -3.02 3.42
N LEU A 262 16.39 -2.40 3.24
CA LEU A 262 17.69 -3.05 3.50
C LEU A 262 17.85 -3.45 4.99
N MET A 263 17.14 -2.81 5.92
CA MET A 263 17.09 -3.19 7.33
C MET A 263 16.18 -4.40 7.59
N LYS A 264 15.55 -4.96 6.57
CA LYS A 264 14.70 -6.16 6.61
C LYS A 264 13.54 -6.03 7.61
N PRO A 265 12.61 -5.07 7.42
CA PRO A 265 11.43 -4.97 8.27
C PRO A 265 10.64 -6.29 8.27
N ASP A 266 9.92 -6.55 9.36
CA ASP A 266 9.17 -7.79 9.51
C ASP A 266 8.03 -7.87 8.50
N ARG A 267 8.08 -8.91 7.66
CA ARG A 267 7.05 -9.27 6.67
C ARG A 267 6.95 -10.79 6.63
N ASP A 268 5.73 -11.31 6.73
CA ASP A 268 5.47 -12.73 6.95
C ASP A 268 4.63 -13.34 5.82
N ILE A 269 5.26 -14.27 5.08
CA ILE A 269 4.62 -15.00 3.97
C ILE A 269 3.56 -15.98 4.50
N GLN A 270 3.84 -16.68 5.61
CA GLN A 270 2.92 -17.66 6.15
C GLN A 270 1.66 -17.00 6.69
N LEU A 271 1.82 -15.89 7.41
CA LEU A 271 0.71 -15.06 7.86
C LEU A 271 -0.13 -14.56 6.68
N THR A 272 0.52 -14.09 5.61
CA THR A 272 -0.16 -13.62 4.40
C THR A 272 -1.02 -14.72 3.78
N LEU A 273 -0.47 -15.93 3.65
CA LEU A 273 -1.19 -17.09 3.13
C LEU A 273 -2.33 -17.55 4.07
N GLN A 274 -2.17 -17.42 5.38
CA GLN A 274 -3.26 -17.71 6.34
C GLN A 274 -4.41 -16.71 6.20
N LEU A 275 -4.09 -15.43 5.94
CA LEU A 275 -5.09 -14.37 5.76
C LEU A 275 -5.77 -14.44 4.40
N ASN A 276 -5.01 -14.73 3.35
CA ASN A 276 -5.53 -14.90 1.99
C ASN A 276 -4.77 -16.01 1.25
N PRO A 277 -5.26 -17.26 1.30
CA PRO A 277 -4.62 -18.40 0.61
C PRO A 277 -4.56 -18.26 -0.91
N LYS A 278 -5.32 -17.33 -1.49
CA LYS A 278 -5.38 -17.06 -2.94
C LYS A 278 -4.36 -16.02 -3.39
N SER A 279 -3.56 -15.48 -2.47
CA SER A 279 -2.52 -14.51 -2.81
C SER A 279 -1.49 -15.08 -3.78
N LYS A 280 -1.13 -14.29 -4.79
CA LYS A 280 -0.33 -14.73 -5.93
C LYS A 280 1.14 -14.38 -5.76
N LYS A 281 2.00 -15.28 -6.21
CA LYS A 281 3.42 -15.02 -6.39
C LYS A 281 3.68 -14.09 -7.58
N PHE A 282 4.83 -13.47 -7.61
CA PHE A 282 5.21 -12.51 -8.65
C PHE A 282 5.11 -13.08 -10.07
N GLN A 283 5.57 -14.30 -10.28
CA GLN A 283 5.47 -14.94 -11.60
C GLN A 283 4.02 -15.06 -12.07
N CYS A 284 3.13 -15.58 -11.22
CA CYS A 284 1.70 -15.73 -11.57
C CYS A 284 1.05 -14.37 -11.87
N TRP A 285 1.35 -13.37 -11.03
CA TRP A 285 0.89 -12.00 -11.26
C TRP A 285 1.41 -11.44 -12.60
N LEU A 286 2.69 -11.66 -12.91
CA LEU A 286 3.31 -11.19 -14.14
C LEU A 286 2.71 -11.84 -15.39
N GLU A 287 2.45 -13.15 -15.35
CA GLU A 287 1.80 -13.89 -16.43
C GLU A 287 0.40 -13.34 -16.74
N GLU A 288 -0.38 -13.00 -15.71
CA GLU A 288 -1.71 -12.40 -15.87
C GLU A 288 -1.67 -10.95 -16.38
N ASN A 289 -0.58 -10.23 -16.15
CA ASN A 289 -0.42 -8.84 -16.55
C ASN A 289 0.58 -8.66 -17.71
N LYS A 290 0.96 -9.75 -18.40
CA LYS A 290 2.00 -9.76 -19.43
C LYS A 290 1.74 -8.73 -20.55
N ALA A 291 0.49 -8.60 -20.99
CA ALA A 291 0.10 -7.65 -22.04
C ALA A 291 0.42 -6.18 -21.70
N ALA A 292 0.47 -5.81 -20.41
CA ALA A 292 0.85 -4.47 -19.98
C ALA A 292 2.34 -4.13 -20.25
N PHE A 293 3.14 -5.15 -20.60
CA PHE A 293 4.57 -5.01 -20.91
C PHE A 293 4.89 -5.10 -22.42
N ASP A 294 3.88 -5.17 -23.28
CA ASP A 294 4.09 -5.30 -24.74
C ASP A 294 4.88 -4.12 -25.33
N ASN A 295 4.76 -2.93 -24.71
CA ASN A 295 5.46 -1.71 -25.11
C ASN A 295 6.80 -1.49 -24.37
N LEU A 296 7.39 -2.51 -23.75
CA LEU A 296 8.75 -2.47 -23.25
C LEU A 296 9.73 -2.41 -24.40
#